data_19830439c953a1f5551fd66d7072795a
#
_entry.id   19830439c953a1f5551fd66d7072795a
#
_cell.length_a   1.000
_cell.length_b   1.000
_cell.length_c   1.000
_cell.angle_alpha   90.00
_cell.angle_beta   90.00
_cell.angle_gamma   90.00
#
_symmetry.space_group_name_H-M   'P 1'
#
loop_
_entity.id
_entity.type
_entity.pdbx_description
1 polymer ?
#
loop_
_entity_poly.entity_id
_entity_poly.type
_entity_poly.pdbx_seq_one_letter_code
_entity_poly.pdbx_strand_id
1 'polypeptide(L)'
;TSGEISLFGKKNLEDERNKIGCLIENPALYMDMTARQNLEIQRTQRGIPGKSSIDEVLEIMDLKDAGNKRVKAFSLGMKQRLGIAIALLGRPQLLILDEPINGLDPTKIKYVREVLKNMNEEDGTTILISSHILPELHQLATVYGFIHHGKMLQQITDKELDEKCRRHVHIEVDNVEKASCILDERYPRLLYTS
;
A
#
# COMPACT_ATOMS: atom_id res chain seq x y z
N THR A 1 1.73 9.38 25.55
CA THR A 1 2.67 8.84 24.55
C THR A 1 3.94 9.65 24.59
N SER A 2 5.08 8.99 24.62
CA SER A 2 6.41 9.60 24.58
C SER A 2 7.17 9.03 23.40
N GLY A 3 8.14 9.75 22.88
CA GLY A 3 8.97 9.34 21.76
C GLY A 3 9.44 10.53 20.94
N GLU A 4 10.34 10.28 20.02
CA GLU A 4 10.89 11.27 19.09
C GLU A 4 10.62 10.79 17.65
N ILE A 5 10.19 11.71 16.81
CA ILE A 5 9.97 11.45 15.37
C ILE A 5 10.91 12.34 14.58
N SER A 6 11.60 11.76 13.62
CA SER A 6 12.33 12.49 12.61
C SER A 6 11.81 12.11 11.21
N LEU A 7 11.65 13.10 10.35
CA LEU A 7 11.26 12.91 8.94
C LEU A 7 12.38 13.44 8.05
N PHE A 8 12.81 12.62 7.11
CA PHE A 8 13.90 12.96 6.18
C PHE A 8 15.15 13.48 6.89
N GLY A 9 15.48 12.90 8.07
CA GLY A 9 16.61 13.28 8.91
C GLY A 9 16.41 14.56 9.73
N LYS A 10 15.23 15.18 9.70
CA LYS A 10 14.92 16.43 10.42
C LYS A 10 13.96 16.18 11.57
N LYS A 11 14.18 16.89 12.69
CA LYS A 11 13.31 16.89 13.87
C LYS A 11 12.22 17.96 13.79
N ASN A 12 12.45 19.06 13.06
CA ASN A 12 11.38 20.02 12.75
C ASN A 12 10.50 19.45 11.63
N LEU A 13 9.27 19.08 11.99
CA LEU A 13 8.37 18.38 11.10
C LEU A 13 7.48 19.31 10.26
N GLU A 14 7.43 20.60 10.56
CA GLU A 14 6.48 21.54 9.93
C GLU A 14 6.72 21.63 8.41
N ASP A 15 7.95 21.87 8.00
CA ASP A 15 8.32 21.98 6.58
C ASP A 15 8.24 20.64 5.85
N GLU A 16 8.46 19.54 6.58
CA GLU A 16 8.52 18.21 5.99
C GLU A 16 7.11 17.60 5.79
N ARG A 17 6.09 18.08 6.50
CA ARG A 17 4.69 17.57 6.38
C ARG A 17 4.12 17.73 4.99
N ASN A 18 4.52 18.76 4.26
CA ASN A 18 4.06 18.97 2.88
C ASN A 18 4.57 17.91 1.89
N LYS A 19 5.57 17.13 2.28
CA LYS A 19 6.12 16.01 1.51
C LYS A 19 5.43 14.68 1.80
N ILE A 20 4.44 14.69 2.69
CA ILE A 20 3.73 13.49 3.11
C ILE A 20 2.32 13.50 2.55
N GLY A 21 1.93 12.39 1.95
CA GLY A 21 0.52 12.08 1.65
C GLY A 21 -0.01 11.10 2.67
N CYS A 22 -1.23 11.31 3.15
CA CYS A 22 -1.85 10.42 4.13
C CYS A 22 -3.27 10.05 3.73
N LEU A 23 -3.59 8.77 3.91
CA LEU A 23 -4.95 8.26 3.98
C LEU A 23 -5.08 7.44 5.27
N ILE A 24 -5.91 7.89 6.19
CA ILE A 24 -6.12 7.21 7.48
C ILE A 24 -7.55 6.70 7.50
N GLU A 25 -7.68 5.38 7.48
CA GLU A 25 -8.95 4.63 7.49
C GLU A 25 -9.95 5.13 6.43
N ASN A 26 -10.92 5.93 6.83
CA ASN A 26 -11.93 6.46 5.94
C ASN A 26 -11.55 7.87 5.46
N PRO A 27 -11.56 8.14 4.13
CA PRO A 27 -11.23 9.46 3.63
C PRO A 27 -12.25 10.50 4.08
N ALA A 28 -11.76 11.60 4.66
CA ALA A 28 -12.59 12.76 5.01
C ALA A 28 -12.96 13.52 3.73
N LEU A 29 -14.18 13.29 3.22
CA LEU A 29 -14.66 13.83 1.95
C LEU A 29 -15.87 14.76 2.15
N TYR A 30 -15.89 15.84 1.40
CA TYR A 30 -17.06 16.71 1.29
C TYR A 30 -18.08 16.07 0.35
N MET A 31 -19.10 15.44 0.91
CA MET A 31 -20.04 14.57 0.18
C MET A 31 -20.90 15.30 -0.86
N ASP A 32 -21.23 16.58 -0.62
CA ASP A 32 -22.01 17.38 -1.55
C ASP A 32 -21.20 18.08 -2.64
N MET A 33 -19.88 17.99 -2.55
CA MET A 33 -18.94 18.48 -3.54
C MET A 33 -18.57 17.39 -4.55
N THR A 34 -18.06 17.81 -5.70
CA THR A 34 -17.53 16.90 -6.70
C THR A 34 -16.14 16.38 -6.29
N ALA A 35 -15.66 15.31 -6.94
CA ALA A 35 -14.30 14.82 -6.70
C ALA A 35 -13.26 15.92 -7.00
N ARG A 36 -13.42 16.67 -8.10
CA ARG A 36 -12.54 17.79 -8.43
C ARG A 36 -12.53 18.87 -7.36
N GLN A 37 -13.71 19.21 -6.81
CA GLN A 37 -13.79 20.22 -5.75
C GLN A 37 -13.11 19.74 -4.47
N ASN A 38 -13.26 18.46 -4.09
CA ASN A 38 -12.55 17.87 -2.96
C ASN A 38 -11.03 17.99 -3.16
N LEU A 39 -10.54 17.61 -4.33
CA LEU A 39 -9.11 17.70 -4.68
C LEU A 39 -8.62 19.16 -4.70
N GLU A 40 -9.41 20.09 -5.21
CA GLU A 40 -9.05 21.52 -5.27
C GLU A 40 -8.91 22.13 -3.88
N ILE A 41 -9.77 21.77 -2.93
CA ILE A 41 -9.65 22.20 -1.53
C ILE A 41 -8.32 21.72 -0.96
N GLN A 42 -8.03 20.43 -1.11
CA GLN A 42 -6.78 19.83 -0.59
C GLN A 42 -5.54 20.42 -1.26
N ARG A 43 -5.60 20.62 -2.57
CA ARG A 43 -4.53 21.26 -3.34
C ARG A 43 -4.22 22.66 -2.81
N THR A 44 -5.26 23.45 -2.59
CA THR A 44 -5.14 24.84 -2.12
C THR A 44 -4.61 24.89 -0.68
N GLN A 45 -5.14 24.06 0.22
CA GLN A 45 -4.70 23.99 1.61
C GLN A 45 -3.22 23.60 1.74
N ARG A 46 -2.72 22.73 0.84
CA ARG A 46 -1.32 22.27 0.82
C ARG A 46 -0.41 23.20 0.00
N GLY A 47 -0.93 24.28 -0.58
CA GLY A 47 -0.14 25.21 -1.39
C GLY A 47 0.42 24.61 -2.69
N ILE A 48 -0.19 23.54 -3.22
CA ILE A 48 0.29 22.88 -4.44
C ILE A 48 -0.04 23.75 -5.63
N PRO A 49 0.95 24.16 -6.45
CA PRO A 49 0.71 25.04 -7.59
C PRO A 49 0.01 24.34 -8.76
N GLY A 50 -0.74 25.11 -9.54
CA GLY A 50 -1.40 24.62 -10.76
C GLY A 50 -2.57 23.66 -10.49
N LYS A 51 -3.40 23.43 -11.51
CA LYS A 51 -4.55 22.51 -11.42
C LYS A 51 -4.30 21.18 -12.14
N SER A 52 -3.20 21.04 -12.86
CA SER A 52 -2.86 19.82 -13.61
C SER A 52 -2.70 18.60 -12.70
N SER A 53 -2.25 18.81 -11.45
CA SER A 53 -2.15 17.75 -10.45
C SER A 53 -3.48 17.08 -10.12
N ILE A 54 -4.62 17.82 -10.28
CA ILE A 54 -5.96 17.25 -10.05
C ILE A 54 -6.31 16.27 -11.17
N ASP A 55 -6.07 16.66 -12.42
CA ASP A 55 -6.34 15.78 -13.57
C ASP A 55 -5.45 14.53 -13.52
N GLU A 56 -4.19 14.71 -13.16
CA GLU A 56 -3.22 13.64 -13.01
C GLU A 56 -3.68 12.60 -11.98
N VAL A 57 -4.02 13.00 -10.76
CA VAL A 57 -4.43 12.03 -9.72
C VAL A 57 -5.80 11.41 -9.99
N LEU A 58 -6.71 12.13 -10.68
CA LEU A 58 -7.97 11.54 -11.13
C LEU A 58 -7.75 10.48 -12.21
N GLU A 59 -6.81 10.68 -13.09
CA GLU A 59 -6.43 9.71 -14.11
C GLU A 59 -5.74 8.49 -13.48
N ILE A 60 -4.73 8.72 -12.63
CA ILE A 60 -4.02 7.68 -11.87
C ILE A 60 -5.01 6.81 -11.06
N MET A 61 -6.07 7.37 -10.50
CA MET A 61 -7.05 6.61 -9.70
C MET A 61 -8.28 6.15 -10.48
N ASP A 62 -8.27 6.25 -11.82
CA ASP A 62 -9.39 5.85 -12.68
C ASP A 62 -10.71 6.50 -12.24
N LEU A 63 -10.67 7.82 -11.99
CA LEU A 63 -11.79 8.65 -11.55
C LEU A 63 -12.06 9.84 -12.50
N LYS A 64 -11.37 9.94 -13.64
CA LYS A 64 -11.43 11.05 -14.58
C LYS A 64 -12.87 11.34 -15.03
N ASP A 65 -13.60 10.30 -15.45
CA ASP A 65 -14.99 10.41 -15.92
C ASP A 65 -15.98 10.72 -14.79
N ALA A 66 -15.61 10.44 -13.57
CA ALA A 66 -16.40 10.72 -12.38
C ALA A 66 -16.01 12.04 -11.70
N GLY A 67 -14.98 12.73 -12.17
CA GLY A 67 -14.42 13.93 -11.54
C GLY A 67 -15.43 15.04 -11.25
N ASN A 68 -16.45 15.17 -12.07
CA ASN A 68 -17.53 16.17 -11.93
C ASN A 68 -18.78 15.65 -11.21
N LYS A 69 -18.81 14.36 -10.81
CA LYS A 69 -19.91 13.80 -10.02
C LYS A 69 -19.73 14.12 -8.54
N ARG A 70 -20.84 14.39 -7.84
CA ARG A 70 -20.82 14.60 -6.38
C ARG A 70 -20.43 13.31 -5.68
N VAL A 71 -19.58 13.44 -4.66
CA VAL A 71 -19.01 12.30 -3.90
C VAL A 71 -20.08 11.46 -3.19
N LYS A 72 -21.24 12.03 -2.85
CA LYS A 72 -22.36 11.26 -2.29
C LYS A 72 -22.89 10.17 -3.22
N ALA A 73 -22.69 10.32 -4.53
CA ALA A 73 -23.07 9.32 -5.54
C ALA A 73 -21.97 8.28 -5.81
N PHE A 74 -20.83 8.36 -5.10
CA PHE A 74 -19.73 7.42 -5.25
C PHE A 74 -19.98 6.13 -4.47
N SER A 75 -19.59 4.99 -5.06
CA SER A 75 -19.46 3.74 -4.33
C SER A 75 -18.37 3.85 -3.25
N LEU A 76 -18.35 2.91 -2.31
CA LEU A 76 -17.30 2.85 -1.28
C LEU A 76 -15.91 2.81 -1.92
N GLY A 77 -15.69 1.94 -2.92
CA GLY A 77 -14.42 1.84 -3.63
C GLY A 77 -14.04 3.12 -4.40
N MET A 78 -15.00 3.87 -4.95
CA MET A 78 -14.72 5.18 -5.56
C MET A 78 -14.31 6.22 -4.52
N LYS A 79 -14.93 6.22 -3.34
CA LYS A 79 -14.54 7.10 -2.23
C LYS A 79 -13.14 6.77 -1.73
N GLN A 80 -12.83 5.49 -1.61
CA GLN A 80 -11.50 5.02 -1.20
C GLN A 80 -10.43 5.47 -2.21
N ARG A 81 -10.66 5.25 -3.51
CA ARG A 81 -9.76 5.73 -4.57
C ARG A 81 -9.61 7.25 -4.59
N LEU A 82 -10.67 8.01 -4.31
CA LEU A 82 -10.57 9.46 -4.16
C LEU A 82 -9.73 9.84 -2.94
N GLY A 83 -9.82 9.12 -1.84
CA GLY A 83 -8.96 9.30 -0.67
C GLY A 83 -7.48 9.07 -0.99
N ILE A 84 -7.17 8.01 -1.75
CA ILE A 84 -5.82 7.77 -2.25
C ILE A 84 -5.39 8.91 -3.19
N ALA A 85 -6.24 9.35 -4.14
CA ALA A 85 -5.96 10.47 -5.02
C ALA A 85 -5.59 11.75 -4.26
N ILE A 86 -6.27 12.04 -3.15
CA ILE A 86 -5.94 13.16 -2.26
C ILE A 86 -4.56 12.98 -1.63
N ALA A 87 -4.24 11.78 -1.17
CA ALA A 87 -2.92 11.50 -0.61
C ALA A 87 -1.79 11.66 -1.63
N LEU A 88 -2.06 11.35 -2.90
CA LEU A 88 -1.10 11.46 -4.01
C LEU A 88 -0.88 12.89 -4.51
N LEU A 89 -1.76 13.84 -4.17
CA LEU A 89 -1.63 15.23 -4.61
C LEU A 89 -0.25 15.80 -4.29
N GLY A 90 0.39 16.38 -5.30
CA GLY A 90 1.69 17.02 -5.16
C GLY A 90 2.86 16.06 -5.11
N ARG A 91 2.68 14.81 -5.48
CA ARG A 91 3.73 13.75 -5.56
C ARG A 91 4.53 13.66 -4.27
N PRO A 92 3.97 13.10 -3.19
CA PRO A 92 4.62 13.04 -1.89
C PRO A 92 5.86 12.15 -1.92
N GLN A 93 6.88 12.49 -1.11
CA GLN A 93 8.06 11.65 -0.91
C GLN A 93 7.79 10.48 0.05
N LEU A 94 6.82 10.65 0.96
CA LEU A 94 6.34 9.61 1.87
C LEU A 94 4.82 9.51 1.76
N LEU A 95 4.31 8.31 1.55
CA LEU A 95 2.89 8.00 1.51
C LEU A 95 2.54 7.09 2.68
N ILE A 96 1.59 7.51 3.52
CA ILE A 96 1.11 6.74 4.66
C ILE A 96 -0.34 6.34 4.39
N LEU A 97 -0.58 5.04 4.27
CA LEU A 97 -1.88 4.49 3.90
C LEU A 97 -2.34 3.49 4.95
N ASP A 98 -3.44 3.82 5.62
CA ASP A 98 -4.08 2.92 6.58
C ASP A 98 -5.26 2.20 5.91
N GLU A 99 -5.14 0.89 5.77
CA GLU A 99 -6.13 0.00 5.12
C GLU A 99 -6.62 0.51 3.74
N PRO A 100 -5.74 0.91 2.79
CA PRO A 100 -6.15 1.62 1.58
C PRO A 100 -6.97 0.77 0.60
N ILE A 101 -6.93 -0.55 0.71
CA ILE A 101 -7.62 -1.47 -0.19
C ILE A 101 -8.99 -1.91 0.34
N ASN A 102 -9.37 -1.48 1.54
CA ASN A 102 -10.67 -1.81 2.11
C ASN A 102 -11.82 -1.30 1.24
N GLY A 103 -12.80 -2.18 0.98
CA GLY A 103 -13.98 -1.84 0.19
C GLY A 103 -13.74 -1.75 -1.33
N LEU A 104 -12.57 -2.15 -1.81
CA LEU A 104 -12.28 -2.31 -3.23
C LEU A 104 -12.62 -3.73 -3.70
N ASP A 105 -13.08 -3.85 -4.94
CA ASP A 105 -13.18 -5.14 -5.60
C ASP A 105 -11.78 -5.67 -6.02
N PRO A 106 -11.63 -6.98 -6.27
CA PRO A 106 -10.34 -7.59 -6.57
C PRO A 106 -9.59 -6.94 -7.75
N THR A 107 -10.32 -6.49 -8.78
CA THR A 107 -9.74 -5.83 -9.94
C THR A 107 -9.13 -4.48 -9.55
N LYS A 108 -9.83 -3.72 -8.71
CA LYS A 108 -9.37 -2.42 -8.23
C LYS A 108 -8.25 -2.54 -7.18
N ILE A 109 -8.26 -3.60 -6.37
CA ILE A 109 -7.13 -3.92 -5.48
C ILE A 109 -5.85 -4.10 -6.31
N LYS A 110 -5.90 -4.93 -7.35
CA LYS A 110 -4.76 -5.13 -8.25
C LYS A 110 -4.30 -3.82 -8.86
N TYR A 111 -5.22 -3.02 -9.36
CA TYR A 111 -4.93 -1.73 -9.97
C TYR A 111 -4.22 -0.76 -9.01
N VAL A 112 -4.78 -0.56 -7.80
CA VAL A 112 -4.19 0.32 -6.79
C VAL A 112 -2.78 -0.16 -6.40
N ARG A 113 -2.60 -1.47 -6.27
CA ARG A 113 -1.29 -2.06 -5.97
C ARG A 113 -0.26 -1.76 -7.06
N GLU A 114 -0.61 -1.90 -8.34
CA GLU A 114 0.27 -1.55 -9.46
C GLU A 114 0.64 -0.06 -9.43
N VAL A 115 -0.31 0.82 -9.16
CA VAL A 115 -0.04 2.26 -8.99
C VAL A 115 0.96 2.52 -7.87
N LEU A 116 0.75 1.94 -6.69
CA LEU A 116 1.64 2.12 -5.55
C LEU A 116 3.04 1.57 -5.82
N LYS A 117 3.13 0.44 -6.51
CA LYS A 117 4.40 -0.17 -6.90
C LYS A 117 5.17 0.73 -7.85
N ASN A 118 4.52 1.24 -8.90
CA ASN A 118 5.15 2.15 -9.86
C ASN A 118 5.64 3.43 -9.17
N MET A 119 4.86 4.01 -8.25
CA MET A 119 5.29 5.17 -7.49
C MET A 119 6.53 4.92 -6.63
N ASN A 120 6.65 3.72 -6.06
CA ASN A 120 7.85 3.36 -5.30
C ASN A 120 9.06 3.13 -6.23
N GLU A 121 8.88 2.39 -7.32
CA GLU A 121 9.95 1.97 -8.22
C GLU A 121 10.43 3.12 -9.14
N GLU A 122 9.50 3.92 -9.68
CA GLU A 122 9.79 4.96 -10.67
C GLU A 122 9.98 6.33 -10.05
N ASP A 123 9.11 6.72 -9.10
CA ASP A 123 9.14 8.04 -8.46
C ASP A 123 9.99 8.06 -7.17
N GLY A 124 10.41 6.89 -6.67
CA GLY A 124 11.16 6.77 -5.42
C GLY A 124 10.36 7.12 -4.16
N THR A 125 9.03 7.10 -4.25
CA THR A 125 8.15 7.38 -3.10
C THR A 125 8.28 6.28 -2.06
N THR A 126 8.58 6.63 -0.83
CA THR A 126 8.52 5.67 0.30
C THR A 126 7.06 5.46 0.70
N ILE A 127 6.64 4.21 0.84
CA ILE A 127 5.27 3.87 1.18
C ILE A 127 5.22 3.11 2.50
N LEU A 128 4.49 3.65 3.47
CA LEU A 128 4.10 2.97 4.71
C LEU A 128 2.63 2.59 4.60
N ILE A 129 2.35 1.31 4.60
CA ILE A 129 1.00 0.77 4.42
C ILE A 129 0.65 -0.17 5.57
N SER A 130 -0.55 -0.03 6.13
CA SER A 130 -1.14 -1.01 7.04
C SER A 130 -2.17 -1.87 6.29
N SER A 131 -2.25 -3.14 6.65
CA SER A 131 -3.34 -4.03 6.27
C SER A 131 -3.42 -5.21 7.24
N HIS A 132 -4.61 -5.77 7.38
CA HIS A 132 -4.83 -7.03 8.09
C HIS A 132 -4.83 -8.24 7.13
N ILE A 133 -4.63 -8.02 5.83
CA ILE A 133 -4.64 -9.04 4.78
C ILE A 133 -3.21 -9.28 4.29
N LEU A 134 -2.49 -10.19 4.96
CA LEU A 134 -1.08 -10.47 4.64
C LEU A 134 -0.82 -10.85 3.17
N PRO A 135 -1.64 -11.67 2.48
CA PRO A 135 -1.43 -11.99 1.08
C PRO A 135 -1.42 -10.78 0.13
N GLU A 136 -2.16 -9.72 0.47
CA GLU A 136 -2.18 -8.49 -0.33
C GLU A 136 -0.92 -7.65 -0.09
N LEU A 137 -0.45 -7.58 1.17
CA LEU A 137 0.81 -6.91 1.50
C LEU A 137 2.01 -7.62 0.86
N HIS A 138 1.99 -8.95 0.79
CA HIS A 138 3.09 -9.75 0.24
C HIS A 138 3.38 -9.46 -1.24
N GLN A 139 2.44 -8.90 -1.97
CA GLN A 139 2.64 -8.51 -3.36
C GLN A 139 3.15 -7.07 -3.53
N LEU A 140 3.31 -6.32 -2.43
CA LEU A 140 3.66 -4.91 -2.46
C LEU A 140 4.83 -4.56 -1.53
N ALA A 141 4.83 -5.08 -0.30
CA ALA A 141 5.77 -4.68 0.73
C ALA A 141 7.12 -5.39 0.60
N THR A 142 8.20 -4.66 0.85
CA THR A 142 9.57 -5.20 0.90
C THR A 142 10.05 -5.47 2.32
N VAL A 143 9.40 -4.82 3.31
CA VAL A 143 9.69 -4.96 4.74
C VAL A 143 8.38 -4.98 5.52
N TYR A 144 8.27 -5.86 6.50
CA TYR A 144 7.08 -6.05 7.33
C TYR A 144 7.37 -5.72 8.78
N GLY A 145 6.46 -4.97 9.40
CA GLY A 145 6.45 -4.72 10.84
C GLY A 145 5.22 -5.37 11.48
N PHE A 146 5.43 -6.26 12.43
CA PHE A 146 4.33 -6.90 13.17
C PHE A 146 4.11 -6.17 14.48
N ILE A 147 2.91 -5.62 14.65
CA ILE A 147 2.51 -4.88 15.85
C ILE A 147 1.43 -5.65 16.60
N HIS A 148 1.59 -5.78 17.91
CA HIS A 148 0.60 -6.39 18.80
C HIS A 148 0.57 -5.65 20.14
N HIS A 149 -0.63 -5.31 20.59
CA HIS A 149 -0.84 -4.53 21.83
C HIS A 149 0.07 -3.28 21.93
N GLY A 150 0.21 -2.53 20.84
CA GLY A 150 1.00 -1.30 20.79
C GLY A 150 2.52 -1.49 20.84
N LYS A 151 3.01 -2.72 20.70
CA LYS A 151 4.44 -3.05 20.67
C LYS A 151 4.81 -3.65 19.30
N MET A 152 5.95 -3.19 18.77
CA MET A 152 6.57 -3.84 17.63
C MET A 152 7.15 -5.19 18.09
N LEU A 153 6.60 -6.29 17.58
CA LEU A 153 7.07 -7.64 17.91
C LEU A 153 8.28 -8.02 17.08
N GLN A 154 8.23 -7.72 15.79
CA GLN A 154 9.26 -8.12 14.84
C GLN A 154 9.22 -7.20 13.61
N GLN A 155 10.39 -6.98 13.02
CA GLN A 155 10.54 -6.43 11.68
C GLN A 155 11.32 -7.45 10.84
N ILE A 156 10.83 -7.80 9.66
CA ILE A 156 11.44 -8.77 8.76
C ILE A 156 11.33 -8.30 7.30
N THR A 157 12.22 -8.76 6.48
CA THR A 157 12.18 -8.56 5.02
C THR A 157 11.21 -9.55 4.36
N ASP A 158 10.86 -9.29 3.11
CA ASP A 158 10.08 -10.20 2.27
C ASP A 158 10.72 -11.60 2.19
N LYS A 159 12.03 -11.68 1.97
CA LYS A 159 12.76 -12.94 1.93
C LYS A 159 12.67 -13.74 3.23
N GLU A 160 12.83 -13.07 4.38
CA GLU A 160 12.70 -13.70 5.69
C GLU A 160 11.27 -14.17 5.97
N LEU A 161 10.27 -13.42 5.46
CA LEU A 161 8.88 -13.83 5.54
C LEU A 161 8.63 -15.09 4.72
N ASP A 162 9.12 -15.13 3.48
CA ASP A 162 9.02 -16.29 2.61
C ASP A 162 9.65 -17.54 3.23
N GLU A 163 10.83 -17.39 3.81
CA GLU A 163 11.50 -18.51 4.51
C GLU A 163 10.67 -19.04 5.69
N LYS A 164 10.07 -18.12 6.47
CA LYS A 164 9.20 -18.51 7.60
C LYS A 164 7.87 -19.10 7.17
N CYS A 165 7.34 -18.69 6.02
CA CYS A 165 6.08 -19.16 5.47
C CYS A 165 6.22 -20.42 4.61
N ARG A 166 7.45 -20.87 4.32
CA ARG A 166 7.67 -22.15 3.60
C ARG A 166 7.03 -23.29 4.37
N ARG A 167 6.09 -23.95 3.74
CA ARG A 167 5.50 -25.17 4.28
C ARG A 167 6.50 -26.30 4.11
N HIS A 168 6.99 -26.82 5.20
CA HIS A 168 7.77 -28.05 5.21
C HIS A 168 6.82 -29.23 5.43
N VAL A 169 6.91 -30.22 4.56
CA VAL A 169 6.28 -31.52 4.78
C VAL A 169 7.40 -32.47 5.24
N HIS A 170 7.31 -32.93 6.46
CA HIS A 170 8.23 -33.94 6.99
C HIS A 170 7.68 -35.31 6.60
N ILE A 171 8.48 -36.09 5.87
CA ILE A 171 8.12 -37.44 5.42
C ILE A 171 9.18 -38.38 5.99
N GLU A 172 8.76 -39.30 6.85
CA GLU A 172 9.61 -40.39 7.30
C GLU A 172 9.57 -41.52 6.25
N VAL A 173 10.73 -41.93 5.80
CA VAL A 173 10.88 -42.96 4.78
C VAL A 173 11.95 -43.97 5.20
N ASP A 174 11.75 -45.20 4.83
CA ASP A 174 12.68 -46.31 5.08
C ASP A 174 13.92 -46.27 4.17
N ASN A 175 13.85 -45.59 3.04
CA ASN A 175 14.96 -45.40 2.10
C ASN A 175 14.93 -43.97 1.51
N VAL A 176 15.81 -43.11 2.02
CA VAL A 176 15.92 -41.70 1.65
C VAL A 176 16.33 -41.51 0.18
N GLU A 177 17.30 -42.28 -0.32
CA GLU A 177 17.81 -42.16 -1.70
C GLU A 177 16.72 -42.49 -2.72
N LYS A 178 15.96 -43.56 -2.48
CA LYS A 178 14.87 -43.97 -3.37
C LYS A 178 13.72 -42.97 -3.33
N ALA A 179 13.40 -42.43 -2.16
CA ALA A 179 12.37 -41.38 -2.00
C ALA A 179 12.79 -40.09 -2.72
N SER A 180 14.06 -39.68 -2.62
CA SER A 180 14.60 -38.51 -3.32
C SER A 180 14.48 -38.65 -4.83
N CYS A 181 14.85 -39.79 -5.39
CA CYS A 181 14.71 -40.04 -6.85
C CYS A 181 13.25 -39.93 -7.31
N ILE A 182 12.30 -40.49 -6.54
CA ILE A 182 10.87 -40.42 -6.89
C ILE A 182 10.34 -38.98 -6.79
N LEU A 183 10.79 -38.20 -5.80
CA LEU A 183 10.40 -36.81 -5.63
C LEU A 183 10.95 -35.92 -6.73
N ASP A 184 12.21 -36.12 -7.14
CA ASP A 184 12.83 -35.40 -8.26
C ASP A 184 12.11 -35.65 -9.61
N GLU A 185 11.73 -36.90 -9.87
CA GLU A 185 11.01 -37.25 -11.10
C GLU A 185 9.58 -36.64 -11.14
N ARG A 186 8.86 -36.71 -10.02
CA ARG A 186 7.44 -36.29 -9.98
C ARG A 186 7.23 -34.82 -9.66
N TYR A 187 8.13 -34.22 -8.88
CA TYR A 187 8.00 -32.86 -8.35
C TYR A 187 9.33 -32.08 -8.44
N PRO A 188 9.85 -31.80 -9.64
CA PRO A 188 11.16 -31.19 -9.86
C PRO A 188 11.32 -29.77 -9.29
N ARG A 189 10.28 -29.21 -8.69
CA ARG A 189 10.30 -27.87 -8.02
C ARG A 189 10.27 -27.95 -6.50
N LEU A 190 10.25 -29.14 -5.90
CA LEU A 190 10.36 -29.28 -4.46
C LEU A 190 11.83 -29.22 -4.04
N LEU A 191 12.12 -28.31 -3.10
CA LEU A 191 13.40 -28.32 -2.39
C LEU A 191 13.24 -29.25 -1.20
N TYR A 192 14.05 -30.28 -1.14
CA TYR A 192 14.13 -31.19 0.00
C TYR A 192 15.56 -31.27 0.50
N THR A 193 15.71 -31.48 1.80
CA THR A 193 16.99 -31.72 2.49
C THR A 193 16.92 -33.07 3.13
N SER A 194 17.94 -33.86 2.94
CA SER A 194 18.14 -35.15 3.60
C SER A 194 18.50 -34.96 5.06
#